data_4ea04ca66dcc53e019a68258f28fb17a
#
_entry.id   4ea04ca66dcc53e019a68258f28fb17a
#
_cell.length_a   1.000
_cell.length_b   1.000
_cell.length_c   1.000
_cell.angle_alpha   90.00
_cell.angle_beta   90.00
_cell.angle_gamma   90.00
#
_symmetry.space_group_name_H-M   'P 1'
#
loop_
_entity.id
_entity.type
_entity.pdbx_description
1 polymer ?
#
loop_
_entity_poly.entity_id
_entity_poly.type
_entity_poly.pdbx_seq_one_letter_code
_entity_poly.pdbx_strand_id
1 'polypeptide(L)'
;MTRFTSSTVFAPFVIISLLGGGTVFADNSPQYEVTITNLTRGQQFTPILVASHKQGVSLFNAGDAASPELATLAEEGNTGPLTTLLSGMPEVRDITSSPGLLDPGKSVTVTVKTGGAFNHVSVAAMLIPTNDGFFSLNGVKGPNGNGTLTLLA
;
A
#
# COMPACT_ATOMS: atom_id res chain seq x y z
N MET A 1 -5.24 -5.16 11.39
CA MET A 1 -4.14 -6.14 11.27
C MET A 1 -3.69 -6.15 9.82
N THR A 2 -2.45 -5.82 9.56
CA THR A 2 -1.89 -5.72 8.19
C THR A 2 -0.89 -6.85 7.99
N ARG A 3 -1.06 -7.61 6.92
CA ARG A 3 -0.15 -8.70 6.53
C ARG A 3 0.62 -8.30 5.29
N PHE A 4 1.92 -8.53 5.32
CA PHE A 4 2.80 -8.43 4.16
C PHE A 4 3.26 -9.84 3.78
N THR A 5 2.96 -10.25 2.56
CA THR A 5 3.51 -11.47 1.98
C THR A 5 4.38 -11.09 0.79
N SER A 6 5.63 -11.52 0.80
CA SER A 6 6.47 -11.48 -0.40
C SER A 6 6.27 -12.81 -1.12
N SER A 7 5.57 -12.78 -2.24
CA SER A 7 5.37 -13.95 -3.09
C SER A 7 6.25 -13.81 -4.34
N THR A 8 7.24 -14.67 -4.45
CA THR A 8 7.89 -14.92 -5.73
C THR A 8 7.06 -16.00 -6.41
N VAL A 9 6.04 -15.58 -7.16
CA VAL A 9 5.22 -16.50 -7.92
C VAL A 9 6.05 -17.01 -9.10
N PHE A 10 6.49 -18.25 -9.01
CA PHE A 10 6.77 -19.05 -10.20
C PHE A 10 5.42 -19.40 -10.82
N ALA A 11 4.92 -18.55 -11.73
CA ALA A 11 3.75 -18.88 -12.51
C ALA A 11 4.09 -19.99 -13.50
N PRO A 12 3.27 -21.05 -13.62
CA PRO A 12 3.40 -21.97 -14.71
C PRO A 12 3.13 -21.22 -16.03
N PHE A 13 4.00 -21.43 -16.98
CA PHE A 13 3.98 -20.89 -18.31
C PHE A 13 2.68 -21.31 -19.02
N VAL A 14 1.71 -20.44 -19.13
CA VAL A 14 0.57 -20.62 -20.02
C VAL A 14 0.86 -19.87 -21.32
N ILE A 15 1.25 -20.61 -22.36
CA ILE A 15 1.37 -20.07 -23.72
C ILE A 15 -0.05 -19.98 -24.29
N ILE A 16 -0.62 -18.78 -24.34
CA ILE A 16 -1.79 -18.51 -25.17
C ILE A 16 -1.26 -17.94 -26.49
N SER A 17 -1.21 -18.78 -27.51
CA SER A 17 -0.88 -18.35 -28.88
C SER A 17 -2.12 -17.69 -29.49
N LEU A 18 -2.23 -16.36 -29.41
CA LEU A 18 -3.06 -15.59 -30.35
C LEU A 18 -2.18 -15.08 -31.46
N LEU A 19 -2.57 -15.36 -32.71
CA LEU A 19 -1.96 -14.77 -33.91
C LEU A 19 -2.16 -13.25 -33.90
N GLY A 20 -1.09 -12.53 -33.59
CA GLY A 20 -1.02 -11.09 -33.52
C GLY A 20 0.16 -10.72 -32.64
N GLY A 21 1.36 -10.58 -33.24
CA GLY A 21 2.67 -10.54 -32.54
C GLY A 21 2.84 -9.41 -31.52
N GLY A 22 2.47 -9.67 -30.29
CA GLY A 22 2.87 -8.91 -29.14
C GLY A 22 3.36 -9.88 -28.07
N THR A 23 4.65 -9.90 -27.76
CA THR A 23 5.20 -10.63 -26.62
C THR A 23 4.75 -9.92 -25.35
N VAL A 24 3.81 -10.51 -24.59
CA VAL A 24 3.47 -10.06 -23.23
C VAL A 24 4.61 -10.56 -22.34
N PHE A 25 5.52 -9.69 -21.96
CA PHE A 25 6.48 -9.98 -20.89
C PHE A 25 5.74 -9.90 -19.56
N ALA A 26 5.70 -11.00 -18.81
CA ALA A 26 5.27 -10.94 -17.41
C ALA A 26 6.26 -10.02 -16.65
N ASP A 27 5.74 -9.00 -15.99
CA ASP A 27 6.55 -8.13 -15.12
C ASP A 27 6.95 -8.93 -13.87
N ASN A 28 8.14 -9.53 -13.90
CA ASN A 28 8.72 -10.31 -12.80
C ASN A 28 9.39 -9.40 -11.73
N SER A 29 9.03 -8.12 -11.67
CA SER A 29 9.55 -7.23 -10.64
C SER A 29 9.15 -7.76 -9.26
N PRO A 30 10.07 -7.74 -8.27
CA PRO A 30 9.73 -8.06 -6.89
C PRO A 30 8.56 -7.19 -6.42
N GLN A 31 7.63 -7.79 -5.66
CA GLN A 31 6.46 -7.08 -5.14
C GLN A 31 6.09 -7.56 -3.74
N TYR A 32 5.40 -6.70 -3.00
CA TYR A 32 4.71 -7.07 -1.77
C TYR A 32 3.21 -7.15 -2.02
N GLU A 33 2.61 -8.21 -1.50
CA GLU A 33 1.16 -8.29 -1.31
C GLU A 33 0.86 -7.79 0.10
N VAL A 34 0.15 -6.68 0.20
CA VAL A 34 -0.22 -6.04 1.46
C VAL A 34 -1.69 -6.33 1.72
N THR A 35 -1.97 -7.23 2.66
CA THR A 35 -3.34 -7.54 3.06
C THR A 35 -3.69 -6.74 4.31
N ILE A 36 -4.72 -5.93 4.21
CA ILE A 36 -5.27 -5.12 5.31
C ILE A 36 -6.59 -5.74 5.76
N THR A 37 -6.71 -6.04 7.05
CA THR A 37 -7.95 -6.52 7.65
C THR A 37 -8.48 -5.46 8.60
N ASN A 38 -9.73 -5.02 8.39
CA ASN A 38 -10.39 -4.09 9.27
C ASN A 38 -10.92 -4.83 10.51
N LEU A 39 -10.26 -4.64 11.65
CA LEU A 39 -10.62 -5.26 12.94
C LEU A 39 -11.49 -4.36 13.83
N THR A 40 -11.90 -3.20 13.33
CA THR A 40 -12.79 -2.30 14.08
C THR A 40 -14.18 -2.92 14.25
N ARG A 41 -14.94 -2.42 15.23
CA ARG A 41 -16.31 -2.90 15.46
C ARG A 41 -17.35 -2.24 14.55
N GLY A 42 -17.07 -1.06 14.01
CA GLY A 42 -18.09 -0.32 13.27
C GLY A 42 -17.53 0.81 12.37
N GLN A 43 -16.22 0.95 12.25
CA GLN A 43 -15.60 1.97 11.39
C GLN A 43 -15.23 1.37 10.05
N GLN A 44 -15.65 1.99 8.97
CA GLN A 44 -15.16 1.68 7.62
C GLN A 44 -13.83 2.41 7.39
N PHE A 45 -12.99 1.87 6.51
CA PHE A 45 -11.81 2.56 6.00
C PHE A 45 -12.10 3.06 4.58
N THR A 46 -11.65 4.28 4.29
CA THR A 46 -11.65 4.81 2.91
C THR A 46 -10.67 4.03 2.03
N PRO A 47 -10.57 4.30 0.71
CA PRO A 47 -9.52 3.73 -0.11
C PRO A 47 -8.16 3.85 0.58
N ILE A 48 -7.45 2.72 0.67
CA ILE A 48 -6.22 2.58 1.46
C ILE A 48 -5.04 2.82 0.54
N LEU A 49 -4.28 3.88 0.80
CA LEU A 49 -3.02 4.13 0.11
C LEU A 49 -1.95 3.18 0.64
N VAL A 50 -1.21 2.55 -0.26
CA VAL A 50 -0.04 1.71 0.01
C VAL A 50 1.11 2.20 -0.86
N ALA A 51 2.23 2.54 -0.24
CA ALA A 51 3.44 3.00 -0.93
C ALA A 51 4.65 2.14 -0.55
N SER A 52 5.47 1.76 -1.54
CA SER A 52 6.77 1.13 -1.33
C SER A 52 7.88 2.15 -1.55
N HIS A 53 8.87 2.18 -0.66
CA HIS A 53 9.90 3.21 -0.67
C HIS A 53 11.19 2.77 0.02
N LYS A 54 12.22 3.61 -0.05
CA LYS A 54 13.46 3.45 0.71
C LYS A 54 13.24 3.82 2.18
N GLN A 55 14.16 3.38 3.04
CA GLN A 55 14.23 3.88 4.41
C GLN A 55 14.35 5.40 4.43
N GLY A 56 13.68 6.05 5.40
CA GLY A 56 13.73 7.50 5.59
C GLY A 56 12.56 8.26 4.96
N VAL A 57 11.74 7.64 4.11
CA VAL A 57 10.46 8.22 3.71
C VAL A 57 9.43 7.96 4.81
N SER A 58 8.71 9.00 5.23
CA SER A 58 7.62 8.93 6.19
C SER A 58 6.43 9.76 5.70
N LEU A 59 5.22 9.33 6.01
CA LEU A 59 4.00 10.08 5.69
C LEU A 59 3.78 11.24 6.66
N PHE A 60 4.28 11.09 7.89
CA PHE A 60 4.22 12.11 8.96
C PHE A 60 5.28 11.82 10.03
N ASN A 61 5.56 12.82 10.86
CA ASN A 61 6.29 12.61 12.10
C ASN A 61 5.35 12.94 13.28
N ALA A 62 5.35 12.10 14.30
CA ALA A 62 4.51 12.33 15.46
C ALA A 62 4.90 13.64 16.18
N GLY A 63 3.93 14.51 16.39
CA GLY A 63 4.13 15.83 16.99
C GLY A 63 4.30 16.99 16.00
N ASP A 64 4.53 16.70 14.73
CA ASP A 64 4.56 17.72 13.68
C ASP A 64 3.16 18.00 13.14
N ALA A 65 2.96 19.17 12.53
CA ALA A 65 1.74 19.46 11.78
C ALA A 65 1.62 18.51 10.57
N ALA A 66 0.40 18.01 10.30
CA ALA A 66 0.15 17.24 9.11
C ALA A 66 0.42 18.05 7.83
N SER A 67 0.95 17.41 6.80
CA SER A 67 0.99 18.05 5.49
C SER A 67 -0.42 18.23 4.93
N PRO A 68 -0.66 19.20 4.03
CA PRO A 68 -1.97 19.37 3.40
C PRO A 68 -2.49 18.11 2.71
N GLU A 69 -1.59 17.31 2.13
CA GLU A 69 -1.91 16.07 1.44
C GLU A 69 -2.35 14.97 2.41
N LEU A 70 -1.70 14.88 3.57
CA LEU A 70 -2.11 13.94 4.62
C LEU A 70 -3.42 14.40 5.28
N ALA A 71 -3.61 15.70 5.51
CA ALA A 71 -4.85 16.26 6.02
C ALA A 71 -6.02 15.92 5.07
N THR A 72 -5.85 16.11 3.77
CA THR A 72 -6.87 15.73 2.76
C THR A 72 -7.20 14.22 2.80
N LEU A 73 -6.20 13.36 3.03
CA LEU A 73 -6.47 11.93 3.21
C LEU A 73 -7.27 11.67 4.49
N ALA A 74 -6.91 12.32 5.60
CA ALA A 74 -7.51 12.09 6.92
C ALA A 74 -8.92 12.67 7.05
N GLU A 75 -9.23 13.77 6.35
CA GLU A 75 -10.51 14.50 6.44
C GLU A 75 -11.50 14.09 5.34
N GLU A 76 -10.99 13.78 4.13
CA GLU A 76 -11.84 13.53 2.95
C GLU A 76 -11.72 12.07 2.45
N GLY A 77 -10.77 11.30 2.96
CA GLY A 77 -10.45 9.97 2.44
C GLY A 77 -9.85 9.97 1.03
N ASN A 78 -9.39 11.13 0.57
CA ASN A 78 -8.87 11.33 -0.77
C ASN A 78 -7.35 11.06 -0.80
N THR A 79 -6.95 9.95 -1.42
CA THR A 79 -5.55 9.54 -1.55
C THR A 79 -4.78 10.30 -2.65
N GLY A 80 -5.47 11.03 -3.54
CA GLY A 80 -4.90 11.65 -4.74
C GLY A 80 -3.74 12.63 -4.46
N PRO A 81 -3.92 13.66 -3.60
CA PRO A 81 -2.84 14.61 -3.29
C PRO A 81 -1.60 13.93 -2.72
N LEU A 82 -1.77 13.00 -1.75
CA LEU A 82 -0.65 12.28 -1.15
C LEU A 82 0.04 11.34 -2.17
N THR A 83 -0.72 10.71 -3.06
CA THR A 83 -0.17 9.94 -4.19
C THR A 83 0.69 10.82 -5.09
N THR A 84 0.22 12.02 -5.43
CA THR A 84 0.97 12.97 -6.27
C THR A 84 2.27 13.40 -5.61
N LEU A 85 2.22 13.77 -4.32
CA LEU A 85 3.40 14.15 -3.55
C LEU A 85 4.45 13.03 -3.53
N LEU A 86 4.04 11.83 -3.16
CA LEU A 86 4.93 10.68 -3.06
C LEU A 86 5.49 10.25 -4.42
N SER A 87 4.72 10.34 -5.49
CA SER A 87 5.16 10.02 -6.86
C SER A 87 6.27 10.94 -7.36
N GLY A 88 6.40 12.14 -6.81
CA GLY A 88 7.48 13.08 -7.10
C GLY A 88 8.80 12.77 -6.37
N MET A 89 8.82 11.78 -5.46
CA MET A 89 10.00 11.46 -4.66
C MET A 89 10.80 10.31 -5.29
N PRO A 90 12.09 10.47 -5.59
CA PRO A 90 12.93 9.40 -6.15
C PRO A 90 13.19 8.26 -5.16
N GLU A 91 12.84 8.43 -3.90
CA GLU A 91 12.88 7.43 -2.84
C GLU A 91 11.63 6.54 -2.80
N VAL A 92 10.59 6.88 -3.53
CA VAL A 92 9.35 6.09 -3.66
C VAL A 92 9.40 5.29 -4.96
N ARG A 93 9.06 4.00 -4.88
CA ARG A 93 9.08 3.10 -6.04
C ARG A 93 7.72 2.92 -6.67
N ASP A 94 6.72 2.72 -5.84
CA ASP A 94 5.37 2.40 -6.32
C ASP A 94 4.32 2.81 -5.29
N ILE A 95 3.17 3.22 -5.78
CA ILE A 95 2.04 3.63 -4.97
C ILE A 95 0.77 3.06 -5.59
N THR A 96 -0.04 2.43 -4.76
CA THR A 96 -1.33 1.87 -5.16
C THR A 96 -2.37 2.16 -4.09
N SER A 97 -3.61 2.37 -4.48
CA SER A 97 -4.73 2.49 -3.54
C SER A 97 -5.70 1.33 -3.71
N SER A 98 -6.28 0.87 -2.60
CA SER A 98 -7.33 -0.14 -2.65
C SER A 98 -8.60 0.41 -3.32
N PRO A 99 -9.42 -0.44 -3.96
CA PRO A 99 -10.71 -0.02 -4.49
C PRO A 99 -11.73 0.13 -3.35
N GLY A 100 -12.48 1.25 -3.34
CA GLY A 100 -13.65 1.43 -2.48
C GLY A 100 -13.39 1.40 -0.97
N LEU A 101 -14.48 1.27 -0.22
CA LEU A 101 -14.46 1.22 1.24
C LEU A 101 -14.16 -0.19 1.74
N LEU A 102 -13.52 -0.29 2.91
CA LEU A 102 -13.29 -1.56 3.59
C LEU A 102 -14.13 -1.64 4.86
N ASP A 103 -15.15 -2.49 4.84
CA ASP A 103 -16.04 -2.71 5.98
C ASP A 103 -15.36 -3.41 7.16
N PRO A 104 -15.90 -3.26 8.38
CA PRO A 104 -15.49 -4.04 9.54
C PRO A 104 -15.52 -5.54 9.28
N GLY A 105 -14.48 -6.26 9.72
CA GLY A 105 -14.32 -7.70 9.52
C GLY A 105 -13.93 -8.14 8.11
N LYS A 106 -13.76 -7.20 7.18
CA LYS A 106 -13.34 -7.51 5.80
C LYS A 106 -11.84 -7.30 5.63
N SER A 107 -11.32 -7.90 4.54
CA SER A 107 -9.92 -7.76 4.13
C SER A 107 -9.83 -7.35 2.67
N VAL A 108 -8.79 -6.59 2.35
CA VAL A 108 -8.39 -6.25 0.98
C VAL A 108 -6.90 -6.50 0.82
N THR A 109 -6.49 -6.97 -0.34
CA THR A 109 -5.08 -7.12 -0.70
C THR A 109 -4.72 -6.14 -1.79
N VAL A 110 -3.63 -5.42 -1.58
CA VAL A 110 -3.05 -4.45 -2.51
C VAL A 110 -1.63 -4.91 -2.83
N THR A 111 -1.26 -4.86 -4.10
CA THR A 111 0.08 -5.23 -4.56
C THR A 111 0.87 -3.98 -4.89
N VAL A 112 2.11 -3.88 -4.39
CA VAL A 112 3.06 -2.81 -4.71
C VAL A 112 4.39 -3.39 -5.16
N LYS A 113 4.98 -2.81 -6.21
CA LYS A 113 6.32 -3.16 -6.68
C LYS A 113 7.36 -2.76 -5.64
N THR A 114 8.38 -3.58 -5.47
CA THR A 114 9.48 -3.37 -4.51
C THR A 114 10.82 -3.73 -5.16
N GLY A 115 11.88 -3.84 -4.37
CA GLY A 115 13.17 -4.37 -4.81
C GLY A 115 14.35 -3.51 -4.38
N GLY A 116 15.47 -4.17 -4.08
CA GLY A 116 16.68 -3.49 -3.62
C GLY A 116 16.45 -2.69 -2.34
N ALA A 117 16.76 -1.40 -2.37
CA ALA A 117 16.58 -0.49 -1.22
C ALA A 117 15.11 -0.09 -0.98
N PHE A 118 14.18 -0.37 -1.93
CA PHE A 118 12.76 -0.04 -1.82
C PHE A 118 12.00 -1.16 -1.10
N ASN A 119 12.37 -1.42 0.15
CA ASN A 119 11.85 -2.52 0.96
C ASN A 119 11.09 -2.04 2.21
N HIS A 120 10.73 -0.77 2.27
CA HIS A 120 9.85 -0.19 3.28
C HIS A 120 8.48 0.06 2.68
N VAL A 121 7.46 -0.03 3.51
CA VAL A 121 6.06 0.19 3.12
C VAL A 121 5.41 1.14 4.10
N SER A 122 4.67 2.09 3.54
CA SER A 122 3.74 2.93 4.28
C SER A 122 2.32 2.65 3.83
N VAL A 123 1.38 2.67 4.77
CA VAL A 123 -0.04 2.45 4.54
C VAL A 123 -0.81 3.54 5.28
N ALA A 124 -1.82 4.14 4.66
CA ALA A 124 -2.70 5.10 5.33
C ALA A 124 -4.11 5.07 4.75
N ALA A 125 -5.12 5.25 5.61
CA ALA A 125 -6.50 5.49 5.22
C ALA A 125 -7.27 6.20 6.33
N MET A 126 -8.29 6.97 5.95
CA MET A 126 -9.22 7.61 6.86
C MET A 126 -10.15 6.57 7.52
N LEU A 127 -10.57 6.84 8.75
CA LEU A 127 -11.56 6.09 9.50
C LEU A 127 -12.94 6.77 9.39
N ILE A 128 -13.95 6.08 8.89
CA ILE A 128 -15.32 6.61 8.80
C ILE A 128 -16.19 6.00 9.93
N PRO A 129 -17.03 6.80 10.62
CA PRO A 129 -17.16 8.24 10.54
C PRO A 129 -16.23 8.95 11.56
N THR A 130 -15.27 9.68 11.09
CA THR A 130 -14.47 10.59 11.90
C THR A 130 -14.21 11.86 11.11
N ASN A 131 -13.74 12.92 11.76
CA ASN A 131 -13.45 14.19 11.10
C ASN A 131 -12.06 14.22 10.47
N ASP A 132 -11.09 13.58 11.14
CA ASP A 132 -9.67 13.65 10.84
C ASP A 132 -8.90 12.39 11.29
N GLY A 133 -9.64 11.36 11.68
CA GLY A 133 -9.05 10.11 12.14
C GLY A 133 -8.55 9.26 10.98
N PHE A 134 -7.31 8.81 11.08
CA PHE A 134 -6.73 7.88 10.12
C PHE A 134 -5.91 6.80 10.85
N PHE A 135 -5.71 5.66 10.20
CA PHE A 135 -4.70 4.69 10.62
C PHE A 135 -3.51 4.73 9.66
N SER A 136 -2.34 4.37 10.16
CA SER A 136 -1.15 4.29 9.32
C SER A 136 -0.14 3.26 9.82
N LEU A 137 0.54 2.62 8.88
CA LEU A 137 1.87 2.06 9.06
C LEU A 137 2.85 2.98 8.35
N ASN A 138 3.81 3.54 9.07
CA ASN A 138 4.68 4.59 8.56
C ASN A 138 6.12 4.10 8.41
N GLY A 139 6.51 3.75 7.19
CA GLY A 139 7.87 3.33 6.87
C GLY A 139 8.31 2.01 7.47
N VAL A 140 7.45 1.00 7.49
CA VAL A 140 7.78 -0.32 8.04
C VAL A 140 8.60 -1.12 7.04
N LYS A 141 9.70 -1.72 7.51
CA LYS A 141 10.49 -2.63 6.69
C LYS A 141 9.71 -3.91 6.40
N GLY A 142 9.53 -4.22 5.14
CA GLY A 142 8.89 -5.46 4.69
C GLY A 142 9.73 -6.71 4.94
N PRO A 143 9.16 -7.90 4.78
CA PRO A 143 9.87 -9.16 4.96
C PRO A 143 10.94 -9.36 3.88
N ASN A 144 11.97 -10.12 4.22
CA ASN A 144 12.98 -10.54 3.25
C ASN A 144 12.54 -11.84 2.55
N GLY A 145 12.81 -11.95 1.25
CA GLY A 145 12.46 -13.15 0.46
C GLY A 145 10.96 -13.45 0.52
N ASN A 146 10.60 -14.71 0.66
CA ASN A 146 9.20 -15.19 0.73
C ASN A 146 8.62 -15.15 2.16
N GLY A 147 9.11 -14.26 2.99
CA GLY A 147 8.63 -14.12 4.37
C GLY A 147 7.27 -13.43 4.46
N THR A 148 6.61 -13.58 5.60
CA THR A 148 5.40 -12.86 5.97
C THR A 148 5.65 -12.06 7.24
N LEU A 149 5.19 -10.81 7.26
CA LEU A 149 5.19 -9.95 8.44
C LEU A 149 3.74 -9.58 8.79
N THR A 150 3.37 -9.70 10.05
CA THR A 150 2.04 -9.29 10.53
C THR A 150 2.19 -8.18 11.55
N LEU A 151 1.46 -7.09 11.36
CA LEU A 151 1.52 -5.90 12.21
C LEU A 151 0.11 -5.45 12.61
N LEU A 152 0.04 -4.69 13.69
CA LEU A 152 -1.15 -3.93 14.10
C LEU A 152 -0.86 -2.44 13.89
N ALA A 153 -1.85 -1.70 13.38
CA ALA A 153 -1.84 -0.25 13.24
C ALA A 153 -2.93 0.35 14.13
#